data_b54fd4ca9fe9f03ffe3f5d1045aa681e
#
_entry.id   b54fd4ca9fe9f03ffe3f5d1045aa681e
#
_cell.length_a   1.000
_cell.length_b   1.000
_cell.length_c   1.000
_cell.angle_alpha   90.00
_cell.angle_beta   90.00
_cell.angle_gamma   90.00
#
_symmetry.space_group_name_H-M   'P 1'
#
loop_
_entity.id
_entity.type
_entity.pdbx_description
1 polymer ?
#
loop_
_entity_poly.entity_id
_entity_poly.type
_entity_poly.pdbx_seq_one_letter_code
_entity_poly.pdbx_strand_id
1 'polypeptide(L)'
;WAQLLANIQMMPSVQMCGFLYSGDVLFVFSSDTTPDLALRWLEFGLLTPLMRNHSAVGTRMQEYYRFPEVLPAVRNMIRLRYALLPYLYSEFMKAALKNTSYFRPLAFDYPDDPDAREVEDQLLLGEGLMAAPVYVQNAHGRHVYLPELMKLLCLLSLYFYYEDILSAGHHYIRCALDEMLLFIRPGHIIP
;
A
#
# COMPACT_ATOMS: atom_id res chain seq x y z
N TRP A 1 7.37 11.46 7.02
CA TRP A 1 7.68 10.03 6.98
C TRP A 1 7.07 9.27 8.16
N ALA A 2 7.28 9.73 9.40
CA ALA A 2 6.67 9.09 10.57
C ALA A 2 5.15 9.03 10.51
N GLN A 3 4.50 10.07 9.96
CA GLN A 3 3.06 10.07 9.77
C GLN A 3 2.59 9.04 8.72
N LEU A 4 3.37 8.83 7.67
CA LEU A 4 3.06 7.78 6.68
C LEU A 4 3.08 6.39 7.33
N LEU A 5 4.12 6.10 8.14
CA LEU A 5 4.16 4.84 8.90
C LEU A 5 2.97 4.72 9.86
N ALA A 6 2.67 5.78 10.62
CA ALA A 6 1.53 5.78 11.53
C ALA A 6 0.21 5.50 10.81
N ASN A 7 0.02 6.05 9.61
CA ASN A 7 -1.19 5.80 8.80
C ASN A 7 -1.25 4.33 8.32
N ILE A 8 -0.12 3.76 7.89
CA ILE A 8 -0.05 2.35 7.51
C ILE A 8 -0.47 1.45 8.68
N GLN A 9 0.09 1.68 9.87
CA GLN A 9 -0.21 0.90 11.09
C GLN A 9 -1.65 1.12 11.60
N MET A 10 -2.16 2.34 11.46
CA MET A 10 -3.50 2.69 11.94
C MET A 10 -4.61 2.13 11.05
N MET A 11 -4.38 1.92 9.76
CA MET A 11 -5.43 1.56 8.81
C MET A 11 -6.18 0.26 9.18
N PRO A 12 -5.53 -0.85 9.56
CA PRO A 12 -6.24 -2.05 10.03
C PRO A 12 -7.06 -1.78 11.29
N SER A 13 -6.52 -0.97 12.22
CA SER A 13 -7.19 -0.65 13.49
C SER A 13 -8.49 0.13 13.27
N VAL A 14 -8.47 1.13 12.38
CA VAL A 14 -9.67 1.89 12.00
C VAL A 14 -10.73 0.98 11.37
N GLN A 15 -10.32 0.03 10.55
CA GLN A 15 -11.24 -0.92 9.92
C GLN A 15 -11.81 -1.94 10.91
N MET A 16 -11.04 -2.37 11.90
CA MET A 16 -11.54 -3.21 13.00
C MET A 16 -12.59 -2.48 13.85
N CYS A 17 -12.55 -1.14 13.90
CA CYS A 17 -13.60 -0.33 14.53
C CYS A 17 -14.86 -0.19 13.64
N GLY A 18 -14.93 -0.85 12.48
CA GLY A 18 -16.08 -0.82 11.58
C GLY A 18 -16.06 0.28 10.50
N PHE A 19 -15.00 1.09 10.42
CA PHE A 19 -14.87 2.15 9.42
C PHE A 19 -14.20 1.62 8.14
N LEU A 20 -14.89 0.79 7.38
CA LEU A 20 -14.36 0.19 6.14
C LEU A 20 -14.05 1.23 5.07
N TYR A 21 -14.92 2.24 4.89
CA TYR A 21 -14.67 3.33 3.96
C TYR A 21 -13.74 4.35 4.60
N SER A 22 -12.55 3.91 4.87
CA SER A 22 -11.43 4.70 5.39
C SER A 22 -10.35 4.85 4.33
N GLY A 23 -9.51 5.81 4.50
CA GLY A 23 -8.44 6.04 3.55
C GLY A 23 -7.39 6.97 4.06
N ASP A 24 -6.34 7.05 3.32
CA ASP A 24 -5.25 7.95 3.61
C ASP A 24 -5.54 9.31 2.96
N VAL A 25 -5.55 10.34 3.80
CA VAL A 25 -5.53 11.71 3.31
C VAL A 25 -4.10 12.00 2.89
N LEU A 26 -3.88 11.92 1.57
CA LEU A 26 -2.58 12.17 0.96
C LEU A 26 -2.14 13.60 1.27
N PHE A 27 -1.00 13.73 1.94
CA PHE A 27 -0.35 14.94 2.43
C PHE A 27 -0.68 15.36 3.88
N VAL A 28 0.40 15.66 4.57
CA VAL A 28 0.38 16.10 5.96
C VAL A 28 -0.25 17.49 6.07
N PHE A 29 -1.06 17.68 7.09
CA PHE A 29 -1.73 18.94 7.41
C PHE A 29 -0.79 20.12 7.69
N SER A 30 0.53 19.88 7.81
CA SER A 30 1.45 20.91 8.23
C SER A 30 2.65 21.00 7.36
N SER A 31 2.94 21.83 6.55
CA SER A 31 4.22 22.09 5.90
C SER A 31 4.54 21.33 4.60
N ASP A 32 5.65 21.63 4.07
CA ASP A 32 6.13 21.33 2.74
C ASP A 32 6.41 19.85 2.52
N THR A 33 5.49 19.15 1.88
CA THR A 33 5.70 17.79 1.39
C THR A 33 6.77 17.81 0.30
N THR A 34 7.72 16.89 0.38
CA THR A 34 8.72 16.68 -0.68
C THR A 34 8.16 15.79 -1.78
N PRO A 35 8.68 15.87 -3.04
CA PRO A 35 8.19 15.04 -4.15
C PRO A 35 8.24 13.53 -3.85
N ASP A 36 9.32 13.07 -3.19
CA ASP A 36 9.52 11.67 -2.79
C ASP A 36 8.48 11.22 -1.75
N LEU A 37 8.21 12.04 -0.74
CA LEU A 37 7.16 11.74 0.24
C LEU A 37 5.78 11.73 -0.41
N ALA A 38 5.51 12.67 -1.30
CA ALA A 38 4.24 12.72 -2.03
C ALA A 38 3.99 11.44 -2.83
N LEU A 39 5.03 10.91 -3.50
CA LEU A 39 4.92 9.70 -4.28
C LEU A 39 4.75 8.46 -3.39
N ARG A 40 5.58 8.28 -2.35
CA ARG A 40 5.44 7.15 -1.40
C ARG A 40 4.09 7.15 -0.68
N TRP A 41 3.57 8.33 -0.40
CA TRP A 41 2.23 8.44 0.19
C TRP A 41 1.13 8.04 -0.81
N LEU A 42 1.27 8.44 -2.08
CA LEU A 42 0.37 8.02 -3.15
C LEU A 42 0.37 6.51 -3.34
N GLU A 43 1.54 5.85 -3.28
CA GLU A 43 1.69 4.40 -3.41
C GLU A 43 0.89 3.64 -2.35
N PHE A 44 0.87 4.11 -1.12
CA PHE A 44 0.00 3.55 -0.09
C PHE A 44 -1.46 3.93 -0.33
N GLY A 45 -1.74 5.22 -0.58
CA GLY A 45 -3.09 5.75 -0.74
C GLY A 45 -3.86 5.12 -1.90
N LEU A 46 -3.17 4.70 -2.98
CA LEU A 46 -3.84 4.05 -4.11
C LEU A 46 -4.51 2.72 -3.77
N LEU A 47 -4.10 2.08 -2.67
CA LEU A 47 -4.68 0.84 -2.18
C LEU A 47 -5.88 1.07 -1.26
N THR A 48 -6.04 2.26 -0.73
CA THR A 48 -7.09 2.57 0.25
C THR A 48 -8.47 2.74 -0.43
N PRO A 49 -9.58 2.38 0.26
CA PRO A 49 -10.93 2.63 -0.26
C PRO A 49 -11.17 4.11 -0.59
N LEU A 50 -10.83 5.01 0.32
CA LEU A 50 -10.86 6.45 0.11
C LEU A 50 -9.46 6.96 -0.23
N MET A 51 -9.26 7.35 -1.48
CA MET A 51 -8.03 8.00 -1.94
C MET A 51 -8.30 9.48 -2.18
N ARG A 52 -7.67 10.35 -1.40
CA ARG A 52 -7.93 11.79 -1.46
C ARG A 52 -6.66 12.59 -1.26
N ASN A 53 -6.35 13.48 -2.21
CA ASN A 53 -5.34 14.52 -2.01
C ASN A 53 -5.99 15.71 -1.28
N HIS A 54 -5.45 16.10 -0.12
CA HIS A 54 -5.96 17.19 0.68
C HIS A 54 -4.85 17.87 1.48
N SER A 55 -4.85 19.19 1.51
CA SER A 55 -3.93 19.99 2.32
C SER A 55 -4.71 20.95 3.21
N ALA A 56 -4.13 21.36 4.34
CA ALA A 56 -4.74 22.30 5.25
C ALA A 56 -4.78 23.72 4.66
N VAL A 57 -5.76 24.50 5.10
CA VAL A 57 -5.83 25.92 4.76
C VAL A 57 -4.56 26.64 5.26
N GLY A 58 -3.96 27.46 4.40
CA GLY A 58 -2.74 28.20 4.72
C GLY A 58 -1.43 27.46 4.45
N THR A 59 -1.47 26.18 4.02
CA THR A 59 -0.29 25.50 3.50
C THR A 59 -0.09 25.81 2.02
N ARG A 60 1.12 25.54 1.50
CA ARG A 60 1.34 25.66 0.06
C ARG A 60 0.46 24.67 -0.72
N MET A 61 0.19 25.00 -1.97
CA MET A 61 -0.49 24.10 -2.89
C MET A 61 0.35 22.84 -3.11
N GLN A 62 -0.25 21.65 -2.93
CA GLN A 62 0.43 20.35 -2.95
C GLN A 62 -0.25 19.36 -3.90
N GLU A 63 -0.98 19.84 -4.89
CA GLU A 63 -1.51 18.98 -5.94
C GLU A 63 -0.36 18.33 -6.73
N TYR A 64 -0.55 17.09 -7.18
CA TYR A 64 0.51 16.29 -7.81
C TYR A 64 1.17 16.97 -9.02
N TYR A 65 0.46 17.81 -9.75
CA TYR A 65 1.04 18.57 -10.87
C TYR A 65 2.04 19.64 -10.43
N ARG A 66 2.14 19.90 -9.11
CA ARG A 66 3.15 20.79 -8.53
C ARG A 66 4.50 20.10 -8.30
N PHE A 67 4.57 18.81 -8.53
CA PHE A 67 5.78 17.99 -8.38
C PHE A 67 6.17 17.38 -9.73
N PRO A 68 6.68 18.20 -10.69
CA PRO A 68 6.97 17.74 -12.05
C PRO A 68 8.00 16.60 -12.09
N GLU A 69 8.89 16.53 -11.10
CA GLU A 69 9.96 15.54 -10.99
C GLU A 69 9.40 14.11 -10.86
N VAL A 70 8.29 13.95 -10.15
CA VAL A 70 7.66 12.65 -9.91
C VAL A 70 6.37 12.44 -10.70
N LEU A 71 5.96 13.41 -11.51
CA LEU A 71 4.69 13.36 -12.24
C LEU A 71 4.54 12.13 -13.17
N PRO A 72 5.57 11.63 -13.86
CA PRO A 72 5.47 10.39 -14.62
C PRO A 72 5.14 9.19 -13.74
N ALA A 73 5.80 9.06 -12.59
CA ALA A 73 5.53 7.99 -11.62
C ALA A 73 4.12 8.12 -11.03
N VAL A 74 3.68 9.32 -10.66
CA VAL A 74 2.31 9.60 -10.21
C VAL A 74 1.28 9.10 -11.22
N ARG A 75 1.48 9.38 -12.51
CA ARG A 75 0.58 8.88 -13.58
C ARG A 75 0.52 7.36 -13.63
N ASN A 76 1.67 6.71 -13.50
CA ASN A 76 1.75 5.24 -13.49
C ASN A 76 1.03 4.66 -12.28
N MET A 77 1.22 5.23 -11.09
CA MET A 77 0.52 4.82 -9.87
C MET A 77 -1.00 4.99 -9.98
N ILE A 78 -1.48 6.10 -10.54
CA ILE A 78 -2.91 6.31 -10.79
C ILE A 78 -3.46 5.28 -11.80
N ARG A 79 -2.72 4.99 -12.88
CA ARG A 79 -3.12 3.94 -13.85
C ARG A 79 -3.19 2.57 -13.20
N LEU A 80 -2.22 2.25 -12.32
CA LEU A 80 -2.24 1.03 -11.53
C LEU A 80 -3.50 0.93 -10.69
N ARG A 81 -3.87 2.01 -9.97
CA ARG A 81 -5.13 2.02 -9.21
C ARG A 81 -6.32 1.70 -10.10
N TYR A 82 -6.41 2.31 -11.29
CA TYR A 82 -7.50 2.04 -12.22
C TYR A 82 -7.52 0.58 -12.70
N ALA A 83 -6.35 -0.02 -12.94
CA ALA A 83 -6.25 -1.44 -13.28
C ALA A 83 -6.68 -2.34 -12.12
N LEU A 84 -6.35 -1.97 -10.88
CA LEU A 84 -6.71 -2.72 -9.68
C LEU A 84 -8.15 -2.48 -9.19
N LEU A 85 -8.87 -1.47 -9.71
CA LEU A 85 -10.22 -1.14 -9.23
C LEU A 85 -11.20 -2.32 -9.18
N PRO A 86 -11.24 -3.24 -10.17
CA PRO A 86 -12.13 -4.41 -10.08
C PRO A 86 -11.84 -5.26 -8.85
N TYR A 87 -10.55 -5.49 -8.53
CA TYR A 87 -10.13 -6.21 -7.34
C TYR A 87 -10.47 -5.42 -6.05
N LEU A 88 -10.01 -4.16 -5.97
CA LEU A 88 -10.19 -3.31 -4.78
C LEU A 88 -11.67 -3.16 -4.43
N TYR A 89 -12.52 -2.91 -5.43
CA TYR A 89 -13.96 -2.79 -5.24
C TYR A 89 -14.58 -4.12 -4.78
N SER A 90 -14.20 -5.24 -5.40
CA SER A 90 -14.72 -6.56 -5.03
C SER A 90 -14.36 -6.93 -3.60
N GLU A 91 -13.11 -6.70 -3.18
CA GLU A 91 -12.67 -6.99 -1.81
C GLU A 91 -13.31 -6.03 -0.79
N PHE A 92 -13.49 -4.76 -1.15
CA PHE A 92 -14.23 -3.81 -0.33
C PHE A 92 -15.69 -4.24 -0.13
N MET A 93 -16.37 -4.65 -1.20
CA MET A 93 -17.75 -5.11 -1.13
C MET A 93 -17.88 -6.43 -0.36
N LYS A 94 -16.93 -7.37 -0.52
CA LYS A 94 -16.88 -8.59 0.31
C LYS A 94 -16.77 -8.23 1.79
N ALA A 95 -15.84 -7.32 2.15
CA ALA A 95 -15.65 -6.89 3.53
C ALA A 95 -16.94 -6.28 4.11
N ALA A 96 -17.58 -5.38 3.36
CA ALA A 96 -18.81 -4.72 3.77
C ALA A 96 -20.00 -5.70 3.96
N LEU A 97 -20.16 -6.64 3.03
CA LEU A 97 -21.28 -7.58 3.07
C LEU A 97 -21.10 -8.73 4.08
N LYS A 98 -19.83 -9.09 4.36
CA LYS A 98 -19.50 -10.18 5.29
C LYS A 98 -19.10 -9.68 6.68
N ASN A 99 -19.10 -8.36 6.93
CA ASN A 99 -18.63 -7.74 8.17
C ASN A 99 -17.19 -8.16 8.52
N THR A 100 -16.31 -8.13 7.52
CA THR A 100 -14.88 -8.40 7.66
C THR A 100 -14.05 -7.15 7.38
N SER A 101 -12.73 -7.23 7.48
CA SER A 101 -11.84 -6.10 7.20
C SER A 101 -11.27 -6.20 5.79
N TYR A 102 -11.22 -5.06 5.10
CA TYR A 102 -10.57 -4.92 3.79
C TYR A 102 -9.05 -4.95 3.91
N PHE A 103 -8.49 -4.21 4.89
CA PHE A 103 -7.10 -4.35 5.33
C PHE A 103 -7.03 -5.16 6.60
N ARG A 104 -6.09 -6.11 6.66
CA ARG A 104 -5.84 -6.92 7.85
C ARG A 104 -4.34 -6.95 8.16
N PRO A 105 -3.94 -6.98 9.44
CA PRO A 105 -2.58 -7.33 9.81
C PRO A 105 -2.29 -8.80 9.46
N LEU A 106 -1.03 -9.15 9.25
CA LEU A 106 -0.64 -10.52 8.91
C LEU A 106 -1.09 -11.52 9.98
N ALA A 107 -1.04 -11.12 11.24
CA ALA A 107 -1.47 -11.93 12.39
C ALA A 107 -2.91 -12.49 12.29
N PHE A 108 -3.79 -11.87 11.49
CA PHE A 108 -5.17 -12.34 11.36
C PHE A 108 -5.28 -13.63 10.55
N ASP A 109 -4.50 -13.74 9.47
CA ASP A 109 -4.51 -14.90 8.60
C ASP A 109 -3.44 -15.94 9.03
N TYR A 110 -2.44 -15.50 9.81
CA TYR A 110 -1.31 -16.34 10.29
C TYR A 110 -1.11 -16.22 11.81
N PRO A 111 -2.14 -16.60 12.62
CA PRO A 111 -2.11 -16.39 14.08
C PRO A 111 -1.05 -17.24 14.82
N ASP A 112 -0.67 -18.38 14.25
CA ASP A 112 0.31 -19.29 14.84
C ASP A 112 1.77 -18.98 14.42
N ASP A 113 1.95 -18.02 13.51
CA ASP A 113 3.25 -17.58 13.04
C ASP A 113 3.78 -16.43 13.93
N PRO A 114 4.87 -16.67 14.71
CA PRO A 114 5.37 -15.66 15.63
C PRO A 114 5.92 -14.42 14.92
N ASP A 115 6.53 -14.59 13.73
CA ASP A 115 7.07 -13.46 12.97
C ASP A 115 5.93 -12.63 12.35
N ALA A 116 4.89 -13.28 11.82
CA ALA A 116 3.71 -12.58 11.29
C ALA A 116 2.99 -11.72 12.33
N ARG A 117 3.02 -12.13 13.62
CA ARG A 117 2.41 -11.37 14.73
C ARG A 117 3.15 -10.09 15.06
N GLU A 118 4.45 -10.03 14.80
CA GLU A 118 5.29 -8.87 15.08
C GLU A 118 5.33 -7.87 13.92
N VAL A 119 4.76 -8.22 12.76
CA VAL A 119 4.75 -7.34 11.57
C VAL A 119 3.64 -6.30 11.69
N GLU A 120 4.03 -5.02 11.82
CA GLU A 120 3.09 -3.90 11.95
C GLU A 120 3.03 -2.98 10.72
N ASP A 121 3.90 -3.19 9.74
CA ASP A 121 4.10 -2.29 8.59
C ASP A 121 3.86 -2.96 7.23
N GLN A 122 3.21 -4.13 7.26
CA GLN A 122 2.72 -4.86 6.09
C GLN A 122 1.24 -5.18 6.29
N LEU A 123 0.47 -5.17 5.22
CA LEU A 123 -0.97 -5.30 5.26
C LEU A 123 -1.44 -6.34 4.25
N LEU A 124 -2.31 -7.23 4.69
CA LEU A 124 -3.14 -8.02 3.78
C LEU A 124 -4.24 -7.12 3.22
N LEU A 125 -4.44 -7.15 1.91
CA LEU A 125 -5.43 -6.38 1.18
C LEU A 125 -6.40 -7.37 0.52
N GLY A 126 -7.60 -7.49 1.07
CA GLY A 126 -8.51 -8.55 0.67
C GLY A 126 -7.89 -9.93 0.84
N GLU A 127 -8.33 -10.89 0.04
CA GLU A 127 -7.88 -12.28 0.16
C GLU A 127 -6.57 -12.55 -0.60
N GLY A 128 -6.31 -11.83 -1.69
CA GLY A 128 -5.27 -12.19 -2.66
C GLY A 128 -4.01 -11.34 -2.67
N LEU A 129 -3.99 -10.18 -2.01
CA LEU A 129 -2.83 -9.29 -2.02
C LEU A 129 -2.25 -9.05 -0.63
N MET A 130 -0.94 -8.83 -0.58
CA MET A 130 -0.22 -8.25 0.55
C MET A 130 0.56 -7.02 0.07
N ALA A 131 0.51 -5.94 0.84
CA ALA A 131 1.26 -4.72 0.58
C ALA A 131 2.34 -4.52 1.63
N ALA A 132 3.52 -4.09 1.18
CA ALA A 132 4.64 -3.70 2.04
C ALA A 132 5.14 -2.29 1.67
N PRO A 133 4.43 -1.22 2.07
CA PRO A 133 4.76 0.14 1.67
C PRO A 133 6.15 0.57 2.16
N VAL A 134 6.87 1.36 1.34
CA VAL A 134 8.14 1.98 1.74
C VAL A 134 7.84 3.32 2.40
N TYR A 135 8.28 3.48 3.65
CA TYR A 135 7.97 4.66 4.48
C TYR A 135 9.23 5.33 5.07
N VAL A 136 10.41 4.92 4.63
CA VAL A 136 11.68 5.53 5.07
C VAL A 136 12.23 6.43 3.97
N GLN A 137 12.61 7.63 4.34
CA GLN A 137 13.19 8.59 3.40
C GLN A 137 14.48 8.05 2.78
N ASN A 138 14.65 8.27 1.47
CA ASN A 138 15.80 7.82 0.68
C ASN A 138 16.03 6.30 0.68
N ALA A 139 15.05 5.51 1.11
CA ALA A 139 15.16 4.06 1.05
C ALA A 139 15.07 3.57 -0.41
N HIS A 140 15.97 2.67 -0.78
CA HIS A 140 16.00 1.96 -2.05
C HIS A 140 15.50 0.51 -1.94
N GLY A 141 14.72 0.23 -0.91
CA GLY A 141 14.17 -1.07 -0.58
C GLY A 141 13.83 -1.18 0.89
N ARG A 142 13.32 -2.33 1.31
CA ARG A 142 13.00 -2.60 2.71
C ARG A 142 13.07 -4.08 3.04
N HIS A 143 13.14 -4.38 4.32
CA HIS A 143 12.89 -5.72 4.83
C HIS A 143 11.38 -6.03 4.76
N VAL A 144 11.06 -7.24 4.30
CA VAL A 144 9.70 -7.76 4.17
C VAL A 144 9.69 -9.17 4.74
N TYR A 145 8.68 -9.48 5.53
CA TYR A 145 8.38 -10.82 5.97
C TYR A 145 7.27 -11.43 5.10
N LEU A 146 7.49 -12.61 4.56
CA LEU A 146 6.50 -13.38 3.79
C LEU A 146 6.10 -14.60 4.62
N PRO A 147 4.86 -14.69 5.10
CA PRO A 147 4.40 -15.84 5.90
C PRO A 147 4.24 -17.12 5.05
N GLU A 148 4.12 -16.97 3.75
CA GLU A 148 4.01 -18.06 2.79
C GLU A 148 4.75 -17.74 1.49
N LEU A 149 4.87 -18.70 0.58
CA LEU A 149 5.37 -18.44 -0.77
C LEU A 149 4.47 -17.44 -1.46
N MET A 150 5.01 -16.32 -1.94
CA MET A 150 4.27 -15.26 -2.62
C MET A 150 4.93 -14.83 -3.92
N LYS A 151 4.12 -14.29 -4.82
CA LYS A 151 4.58 -13.73 -6.08
C LYS A 151 4.70 -12.21 -5.96
N LEU A 152 5.91 -11.69 -6.12
CA LEU A 152 6.15 -10.24 -6.14
C LEU A 152 5.60 -9.65 -7.44
N LEU A 153 4.76 -8.63 -7.32
CA LEU A 153 4.34 -7.78 -8.42
C LEU A 153 5.32 -6.60 -8.52
N CYS A 154 6.23 -6.66 -9.47
CA CYS A 154 7.05 -5.50 -9.82
C CYS A 154 6.32 -4.64 -10.86
N LEU A 155 5.91 -3.44 -10.47
CA LEU A 155 5.04 -2.58 -11.26
C LEU A 155 5.82 -1.41 -11.89
N LEU A 156 6.88 -1.73 -12.66
CA LEU A 156 7.66 -0.75 -13.43
C LEU A 156 6.92 -0.18 -14.65
N SER A 157 5.88 -0.85 -15.13
CA SER A 157 5.08 -0.40 -16.27
C SER A 157 3.73 -1.11 -16.29
N LEU A 158 2.78 -0.64 -17.11
CA LEU A 158 1.50 -1.31 -17.42
C LEU A 158 1.65 -2.77 -17.97
N TYR A 159 2.88 -3.23 -18.12
CA TYR A 159 3.21 -4.58 -18.52
C TYR A 159 3.88 -5.27 -17.33
N PHE A 160 3.22 -6.27 -16.78
CA PHE A 160 3.71 -7.16 -15.72
C PHE A 160 4.96 -7.92 -16.22
N TYR A 161 6.13 -7.33 -16.04
CA TYR A 161 7.40 -7.98 -16.29
C TYR A 161 8.20 -8.04 -14.99
N TYR A 162 8.31 -9.17 -14.46
CA TYR A 162 9.10 -9.88 -13.48
C TYR A 162 8.22 -10.52 -12.40
N GLU A 163 8.13 -11.82 -12.55
CA GLU A 163 7.42 -12.71 -11.64
C GLU A 163 8.46 -13.41 -10.76
N ASP A 164 8.97 -12.72 -9.75
CA ASP A 164 9.77 -13.39 -8.75
C ASP A 164 8.85 -14.09 -7.75
N ILE A 165 8.91 -15.40 -7.72
CA ILE A 165 8.27 -16.21 -6.69
C ILE A 165 9.26 -16.29 -5.52
N LEU A 166 8.86 -15.72 -4.39
CA LEU A 166 9.66 -15.67 -3.18
C LEU A 166 9.14 -16.68 -2.14
N SER A 167 10.06 -17.41 -1.52
CA SER A 167 9.73 -18.34 -0.43
C SER A 167 9.25 -17.59 0.82
N ALA A 168 8.59 -18.31 1.73
CA ALA A 168 8.34 -17.80 3.07
C ALA A 168 9.65 -17.40 3.79
N GLY A 169 9.56 -16.40 4.68
CA GLY A 169 10.68 -15.90 5.48
C GLY A 169 10.99 -14.43 5.26
N HIS A 170 12.13 -14.00 5.77
CA HIS A 170 12.59 -12.61 5.70
C HIS A 170 13.39 -12.34 4.42
N HIS A 171 13.04 -11.25 3.75
CA HIS A 171 13.69 -10.81 2.51
C HIS A 171 14.05 -9.32 2.61
N TYR A 172 15.17 -8.91 2.01
CA TYR A 172 15.39 -7.52 1.67
C TYR A 172 15.08 -7.33 0.19
N ILE A 173 14.07 -6.52 -0.10
CA ILE A 173 13.60 -6.31 -1.48
C ILE A 173 13.89 -4.89 -1.90
N ARG A 174 14.58 -4.74 -3.03
CA ARG A 174 14.80 -3.44 -3.65
C ARG A 174 13.48 -2.87 -4.17
N CYS A 175 13.33 -1.56 -4.04
CA CYS A 175 12.14 -0.83 -4.47
C CYS A 175 12.56 0.61 -4.81
N ALA A 176 12.62 0.94 -6.07
CA ALA A 176 12.90 2.30 -6.51
C ALA A 176 11.78 3.25 -6.10
N LEU A 177 12.00 4.55 -6.22
CA LEU A 177 11.03 5.56 -5.78
C LEU A 177 9.70 5.49 -6.55
N ASP A 178 9.71 5.01 -7.78
CA ASP A 178 8.54 4.85 -8.65
C ASP A 178 7.98 3.43 -8.67
N GLU A 179 8.40 2.61 -7.70
CA GLU A 179 7.96 1.23 -7.51
C GLU A 179 7.25 1.07 -6.17
N MET A 180 6.34 0.10 -6.10
CA MET A 180 5.72 -0.32 -4.85
C MET A 180 5.78 -1.83 -4.69
N LEU A 181 5.88 -2.30 -3.45
CA LEU A 181 5.93 -3.72 -3.14
C LEU A 181 4.52 -4.25 -2.89
N LEU A 182 4.01 -4.99 -3.87
CA LEU A 182 2.79 -5.78 -3.78
C LEU A 182 3.10 -7.23 -4.03
N PHE A 183 2.44 -8.11 -3.31
CA PHE A 183 2.61 -9.56 -3.40
C PHE A 183 1.26 -10.22 -3.64
N ILE A 184 1.22 -11.15 -4.58
CA ILE A 184 0.06 -12.02 -4.80
C ILE A 184 0.24 -13.27 -3.94
N ARG A 185 -0.78 -13.59 -3.17
CA ARG A 185 -0.88 -14.80 -2.38
C ARG A 185 -1.16 -16.02 -3.27
N PRO A 186 -0.69 -17.22 -2.90
CA PRO A 186 -0.93 -18.42 -3.70
C PRO A 186 -2.43 -18.72 -3.85
N GLY A 187 -2.80 -19.25 -5.01
CA GLY A 187 -4.20 -19.60 -5.30
C GLY A 187 -5.12 -18.43 -5.67
N HIS A 188 -4.61 -17.20 -5.74
CA HIS A 188 -5.41 -16.03 -6.09
C HIS A 188 -5.05 -15.46 -7.47
N ILE A 189 -6.05 -14.88 -8.13
CA ILE A 189 -5.93 -14.18 -9.41
C ILE A 189 -6.30 -12.72 -9.19
N ILE A 190 -5.43 -11.82 -9.63
CA ILE A 190 -5.69 -10.38 -9.67
C ILE A 190 -6.02 -10.00 -11.11
N PRO A 191 -7.25 -9.54 -11.38
CA PRO A 191 -7.72 -9.22 -12.73
C PRO A 191 -7.05 -7.96 -13.30
#